data_940696e1eb72b9d464251100f23acdec
#
_entry.id   940696e1eb72b9d464251100f23acdec
#
_cell.length_a   1.000
_cell.length_b   1.000
_cell.length_c   1.000
_cell.angle_alpha   90.00
_cell.angle_beta   90.00
_cell.angle_gamma   90.00
#
_symmetry.space_group_name_H-M   'P 1'
#
loop_
_entity.id
_entity.type
_entity.pdbx_description
1 polymer ?
#
loop_
_entity_poly.entity_id
_entity_poly.type
_entity_poly.pdbx_seq_one_letter_code
_entity_poly.pdbx_strand_id
1 'polypeptide(L)'
;MTTSGVTQPLTIRQATLDDAARFSAIAESTFVDTFGPDNTPADMALYCAQAFRTDIQRDELAEARHTVMLAEQRGETVGYAMLRVENAPECVSDPAAIEIVRLYAAAHLVGKGIGRALMQRSLDLAAERGHRTVWLGVWERNARAIAFYEKWGFIDVGTKAFVFGTDHQTDRVMMRTLPRIEGQGATCAIP
;
A
#
# COMPACT_ATOMS: atom_id res chain seq x y z
N MET A 1 32.37 -9.78 26.03
CA MET A 1 30.98 -10.27 26.07
C MET A 1 30.26 -9.72 24.85
N THR A 2 30.23 -10.49 23.78
CA THR A 2 29.59 -10.10 22.50
C THR A 2 28.11 -10.46 22.63
N THR A 3 27.27 -9.46 22.83
CA THR A 3 25.82 -9.61 22.71
C THR A 3 25.49 -9.88 21.25
N SER A 4 25.24 -11.15 20.94
CA SER A 4 24.63 -11.55 19.68
C SER A 4 23.27 -10.87 19.60
N GLY A 5 23.21 -9.81 18.79
CA GLY A 5 21.94 -9.13 18.47
C GLY A 5 21.04 -10.11 17.71
N VAL A 6 20.13 -10.75 18.42
CA VAL A 6 19.03 -11.49 17.82
C VAL A 6 18.21 -10.48 17.03
N THR A 7 18.42 -10.46 15.71
CA THR A 7 17.57 -9.67 14.83
C THR A 7 16.17 -10.28 14.90
N GLN A 8 15.27 -9.64 15.63
CA GLN A 8 13.87 -10.09 15.64
C GLN A 8 13.32 -10.07 14.22
N PRO A 9 12.65 -11.14 13.78
CA PRO A 9 12.14 -11.26 12.43
C PRO A 9 11.12 -10.17 12.14
N LEU A 10 11.07 -9.73 10.88
CA LEU A 10 9.99 -8.91 10.36
C LEU A 10 8.73 -9.78 10.29
N THR A 11 7.64 -9.30 10.87
CA THR A 11 6.31 -9.91 10.77
C THR A 11 5.36 -8.99 10.02
N ILE A 12 4.47 -9.56 9.21
CA ILE A 12 3.40 -8.82 8.55
C ILE A 12 2.08 -9.46 8.96
N ARG A 13 1.20 -8.64 9.53
CA ARG A 13 -0.13 -9.08 9.93
C ARG A 13 -1.20 -8.11 9.43
N GLN A 14 -2.42 -8.58 9.32
CA GLN A 14 -3.56 -7.71 9.09
C GLN A 14 -3.81 -6.85 10.33
N ALA A 15 -4.11 -5.58 10.11
CA ALA A 15 -4.49 -4.64 11.15
C ALA A 15 -5.92 -4.90 11.62
N THR A 16 -6.20 -4.56 12.87
CA THR A 16 -7.52 -4.57 13.51
C THR A 16 -7.92 -3.15 13.90
N LEU A 17 -9.14 -2.94 14.37
CA LEU A 17 -9.61 -1.63 14.84
C LEU A 17 -8.77 -1.07 16.00
N ASP A 18 -8.15 -1.95 16.80
CA ASP A 18 -7.28 -1.56 17.91
C ASP A 18 -5.96 -0.96 17.44
N ASP A 19 -5.60 -1.17 16.18
CA ASP A 19 -4.39 -0.64 15.58
C ASP A 19 -4.55 0.79 15.03
N ALA A 20 -5.73 1.42 15.13
CA ALA A 20 -6.01 2.71 14.52
C ALA A 20 -4.98 3.79 14.87
N ALA A 21 -4.55 3.88 16.14
CA ALA A 21 -3.54 4.85 16.57
C ALA A 21 -2.15 4.54 15.99
N ARG A 22 -1.76 3.26 15.92
CA ARG A 22 -0.48 2.83 15.33
C ARG A 22 -0.47 3.06 13.82
N PHE A 23 -1.58 2.76 13.17
CA PHE A 23 -1.76 2.98 11.74
C PHE A 23 -1.71 4.46 11.41
N SER A 24 -2.41 5.31 12.17
CA SER A 24 -2.35 6.76 12.06
C SER A 24 -0.90 7.27 12.14
N ALA A 25 -0.16 6.88 13.17
CA ALA A 25 1.20 7.35 13.40
C ALA A 25 2.18 6.94 12.27
N ILE A 26 2.13 5.67 11.83
CA ILE A 26 3.03 5.20 10.76
C ILE A 26 2.62 5.79 9.40
N ALA A 27 1.31 5.96 9.14
CA ALA A 27 0.84 6.53 7.89
C ALA A 27 1.26 7.99 7.75
N GLU A 28 1.05 8.81 8.78
CA GLU A 28 1.47 10.21 8.80
C GLU A 28 2.98 10.35 8.67
N SER A 29 3.76 9.66 9.50
CA SER A 29 5.22 9.81 9.51
C SER A 29 5.84 9.42 8.17
N THR A 30 5.44 8.29 7.58
CA THR A 30 5.98 7.85 6.29
C THR A 30 5.55 8.74 5.13
N PHE A 31 4.37 9.33 5.21
CA PHE A 31 3.89 10.29 4.22
C PHE A 31 4.70 11.60 4.29
N VAL A 32 4.88 12.15 5.49
CA VAL A 32 5.70 13.36 5.71
C VAL A 32 7.14 13.13 5.25
N ASP A 33 7.75 12.00 5.60
CA ASP A 33 9.10 11.65 5.16
C ASP A 33 9.23 11.56 3.62
N THR A 34 8.14 11.13 2.95
CA THR A 34 8.17 10.92 1.49
C THR A 34 7.91 12.19 0.72
N PHE A 35 6.95 12.99 1.12
CA PHE A 35 6.42 14.13 0.34
C PHE A 35 6.77 15.50 0.92
N GLY A 36 7.18 15.57 2.19
CA GLY A 36 7.55 16.82 2.85
C GLY A 36 8.60 17.65 2.11
N PRO A 37 9.67 17.05 1.55
CA PRO A 37 10.70 17.79 0.82
C PRO A 37 10.19 18.53 -0.44
N ASP A 38 9.11 18.03 -1.05
CA ASP A 38 8.60 18.53 -2.34
C ASP A 38 7.31 19.35 -2.21
N ASN A 39 6.78 19.52 -0.99
CA ASN A 39 5.49 20.19 -0.74
C ASN A 39 5.60 21.26 0.33
N THR A 40 4.68 22.23 0.31
CA THR A 40 4.69 23.29 1.32
C THR A 40 4.27 22.76 2.70
N PRO A 41 4.81 23.32 3.80
CA PRO A 41 4.37 22.92 5.15
C PRO A 41 2.86 23.10 5.38
N ALA A 42 2.23 24.09 4.73
CA ALA A 42 0.80 24.36 4.86
C ALA A 42 -0.04 23.24 4.18
N ASP A 43 0.31 22.84 2.96
CA ASP A 43 -0.37 21.76 2.25
C ASP A 43 -0.16 20.43 2.96
N MET A 44 1.06 20.17 3.47
CA MET A 44 1.36 18.99 4.28
C MET A 44 0.47 18.93 5.53
N ALA A 45 0.39 20.03 6.29
CA ALA A 45 -0.43 20.08 7.49
C ALA A 45 -1.92 19.88 7.20
N LEU A 46 -2.42 20.52 6.13
CA LEU A 46 -3.81 20.37 5.70
C LEU A 46 -4.13 18.91 5.31
N TYR A 47 -3.28 18.31 4.50
CA TYR A 47 -3.47 16.93 4.05
C TYR A 47 -3.39 15.94 5.23
N CYS A 48 -2.37 16.05 6.09
CA CYS A 48 -2.21 15.16 7.24
C CYS A 48 -3.41 15.24 8.20
N ALA A 49 -3.92 16.46 8.46
CA ALA A 49 -5.10 16.65 9.29
C ALA A 49 -6.38 16.04 8.71
N GLN A 50 -6.45 15.88 7.39
CA GLN A 50 -7.61 15.28 6.71
C GLN A 50 -7.45 13.77 6.50
N ALA A 51 -6.22 13.27 6.31
CA ALA A 51 -5.99 11.90 5.87
C ALA A 51 -5.56 10.93 6.97
N PHE A 52 -4.87 11.43 8.05
CA PHE A 52 -4.17 10.51 8.97
C PHE A 52 -4.63 10.59 10.44
N ARG A 53 -5.72 11.30 10.75
CA ARG A 53 -6.28 11.29 12.11
C ARG A 53 -6.69 9.87 12.52
N THR A 54 -6.59 9.56 13.80
CA THR A 54 -6.88 8.23 14.34
C THR A 54 -8.32 7.80 14.10
N ASP A 55 -9.30 8.72 14.14
CA ASP A 55 -10.69 8.43 13.82
C ASP A 55 -10.87 8.05 12.34
N ILE A 56 -10.24 8.78 11.42
CA ILE A 56 -10.23 8.46 9.99
C ILE A 56 -9.60 7.11 9.73
N GLN A 57 -8.45 6.83 10.37
CA GLN A 57 -7.79 5.54 10.22
C GLN A 57 -8.62 4.38 10.81
N ARG A 58 -9.38 4.64 11.86
CA ARG A 58 -10.35 3.66 12.41
C ARG A 58 -11.47 3.36 11.42
N ASP A 59 -12.00 4.39 10.75
CA ASP A 59 -13.02 4.22 9.71
C ASP A 59 -12.47 3.46 8.50
N GLU A 60 -11.24 3.76 8.06
CA GLU A 60 -10.55 3.00 7.02
C GLU A 60 -10.38 1.51 7.40
N LEU A 61 -10.05 1.20 8.66
CA LEU A 61 -9.93 -0.16 9.16
C LEU A 61 -11.29 -0.89 9.28
N ALA A 62 -12.38 -0.14 9.51
CA ALA A 62 -13.73 -0.68 9.59
C ALA A 62 -14.36 -0.94 8.21
N GLU A 63 -13.86 -0.29 7.15
CA GLU A 63 -14.40 -0.42 5.80
C GLU A 63 -14.10 -1.81 5.22
N ALA A 64 -15.14 -2.58 4.93
CA ALA A 64 -15.00 -3.97 4.47
C ALA A 64 -14.23 -4.12 3.14
N ARG A 65 -14.20 -3.06 2.31
CA ARG A 65 -13.44 -3.05 1.05
C ARG A 65 -11.95 -2.80 1.25
N HIS A 66 -11.54 -2.41 2.44
CA HIS A 66 -10.15 -2.13 2.77
C HIS A 66 -9.48 -3.33 3.44
N THR A 67 -8.20 -3.46 3.24
CA THR A 67 -7.35 -4.37 4.00
C THR A 67 -6.03 -3.68 4.28
N VAL A 68 -5.77 -3.44 5.54
CA VAL A 68 -4.52 -2.85 6.00
C VAL A 68 -3.64 -3.95 6.59
N MET A 69 -2.38 -3.96 6.19
CA MET A 69 -1.35 -4.84 6.72
C MET A 69 -0.27 -3.99 7.38
N LEU A 70 0.12 -4.33 8.60
CA LEU A 70 1.22 -3.70 9.33
C LEU A 70 2.46 -4.59 9.28
N ALA A 71 3.59 -4.00 8.97
CA ALA A 71 4.90 -4.61 9.10
C ALA A 71 5.49 -4.23 10.45
N GLU A 72 5.82 -5.23 11.27
CA GLU A 72 6.29 -5.03 12.64
C GLU A 72 7.67 -5.65 12.82
N GLN A 73 8.56 -4.94 13.50
CA GLN A 73 9.88 -5.41 13.88
C GLN A 73 10.24 -4.86 15.26
N ARG A 74 10.69 -5.70 16.17
CA ARG A 74 11.04 -5.33 17.56
C ARG A 74 9.89 -4.67 18.34
N GLY A 75 8.65 -5.03 18.04
CA GLY A 75 7.46 -4.46 18.67
C GLY A 75 7.03 -3.09 18.13
N GLU A 76 7.74 -2.56 17.14
CA GLU A 76 7.42 -1.30 16.47
C GLU A 76 6.81 -1.55 15.09
N THR A 77 5.87 -0.70 14.70
CA THR A 77 5.35 -0.67 13.33
C THR A 77 6.34 0.07 12.43
N VAL A 78 6.90 -0.64 11.46
CA VAL A 78 7.98 -0.16 10.59
C VAL A 78 7.55 0.06 9.14
N GLY A 79 6.28 -0.18 8.85
CA GLY A 79 5.70 0.04 7.52
C GLY A 79 4.29 -0.51 7.45
N TYR A 80 3.60 -0.23 6.36
CA TYR A 80 2.26 -0.73 6.12
C TYR A 80 1.94 -0.81 4.63
N ALA A 81 0.92 -1.60 4.30
CA ALA A 81 0.27 -1.57 3.00
C ALA A 81 -1.25 -1.56 3.19
N MET A 82 -1.95 -0.83 2.34
CA MET A 82 -3.40 -0.77 2.29
C MET A 82 -3.88 -1.17 0.91
N LEU A 83 -4.74 -2.18 0.85
CA LEU A 83 -5.42 -2.63 -0.36
C LEU A 83 -6.89 -2.23 -0.31
N ARG A 84 -7.47 -2.00 -1.48
CA ARG A 84 -8.87 -1.62 -1.63
C ARG A 84 -9.51 -2.28 -2.85
N VAL A 85 -10.72 -2.80 -2.66
CA VAL A 85 -11.57 -3.27 -3.75
C VAL A 85 -12.51 -2.12 -4.15
N GLU A 86 -12.25 -1.49 -5.27
CA GLU A 86 -13.02 -0.36 -5.80
C GLU A 86 -12.97 -0.37 -7.33
N ASN A 87 -13.85 0.42 -7.96
CA ASN A 87 -13.81 0.60 -9.41
C ASN A 87 -12.46 1.16 -9.85
N ALA A 88 -11.77 0.41 -10.69
CA ALA A 88 -10.50 0.83 -11.24
C ALA A 88 -10.71 1.94 -12.30
N PRO A 89 -9.69 2.79 -12.56
CA PRO A 89 -9.71 3.73 -13.69
C PRO A 89 -9.92 3.01 -15.02
N GLU A 90 -10.48 3.70 -16.02
CA GLU A 90 -10.77 3.14 -17.35
C GLU A 90 -9.56 2.48 -18.03
N CYS A 91 -8.36 2.96 -17.74
CA CYS A 91 -7.11 2.38 -18.26
C CYS A 91 -6.78 1.01 -17.65
N VAL A 92 -7.46 0.59 -16.57
CA VAL A 92 -7.35 -0.75 -15.99
C VAL A 92 -8.56 -1.57 -16.41
N SER A 93 -8.38 -2.44 -17.40
CA SER A 93 -9.47 -3.14 -18.09
C SER A 93 -10.15 -4.27 -17.30
N ASP A 94 -9.62 -4.64 -16.12
CA ASP A 94 -10.17 -5.72 -15.29
C ASP A 94 -11.11 -5.14 -14.21
N PRO A 95 -12.42 -5.36 -14.27
CA PRO A 95 -13.37 -4.84 -13.29
C PRO A 95 -13.21 -5.46 -11.89
N ALA A 96 -12.51 -6.59 -11.79
CA ALA A 96 -12.21 -7.27 -10.52
C ALA A 96 -10.78 -6.94 -10.01
N ALA A 97 -10.14 -5.90 -10.54
CA ALA A 97 -8.83 -5.47 -10.09
C ALA A 97 -8.87 -4.98 -8.63
N ILE A 98 -7.77 -5.21 -7.91
CA ILE A 98 -7.58 -4.67 -6.55
C ILE A 98 -6.51 -3.59 -6.56
N GLU A 99 -6.73 -2.51 -5.83
CA GLU A 99 -5.79 -1.40 -5.70
C GLU A 99 -4.84 -1.61 -4.52
N ILE A 100 -3.55 -1.34 -4.72
CA ILE A 100 -2.64 -0.99 -3.63
C ILE A 100 -2.72 0.53 -3.46
N VAL A 101 -3.50 0.98 -2.48
CA VAL A 101 -3.74 2.41 -2.20
C VAL A 101 -2.49 3.06 -1.61
N ARG A 102 -1.84 2.35 -0.68
CA ARG A 102 -0.66 2.83 0.05
C ARG A 102 0.30 1.67 0.29
N LEU A 103 1.60 1.91 0.15
CA LEU A 103 2.67 0.98 0.51
C LEU A 103 3.89 1.79 0.94
N TYR A 104 4.15 1.81 2.23
CA TYR A 104 5.20 2.62 2.81
C TYR A 104 6.03 1.85 3.83
N ALA A 105 7.30 2.21 3.93
CA ALA A 105 8.22 1.76 4.96
C ALA A 105 8.86 2.98 5.63
N ALA A 106 9.12 2.90 6.92
CA ALA A 106 9.82 3.95 7.68
C ALA A 106 11.13 4.35 6.98
N ALA A 107 11.39 5.64 6.85
CA ALA A 107 12.48 6.19 6.03
C ALA A 107 13.85 5.60 6.39
N HIS A 108 14.15 5.44 7.69
CA HIS A 108 15.41 4.88 8.20
C HIS A 108 15.60 3.38 7.89
N LEU A 109 14.54 2.69 7.44
CA LEU A 109 14.53 1.28 7.07
C LEU A 109 14.34 1.05 5.57
N VAL A 110 14.32 2.10 4.77
CA VAL A 110 14.28 1.97 3.30
C VAL A 110 15.51 1.18 2.82
N GLY A 111 15.30 0.25 1.91
CA GLY A 111 16.35 -0.66 1.44
C GLY A 111 16.61 -1.88 2.35
N LYS A 112 15.96 -1.98 3.51
CA LYS A 112 16.09 -3.12 4.45
C LYS A 112 15.08 -4.26 4.21
N GLY A 113 14.36 -4.23 3.08
CA GLY A 113 13.45 -5.31 2.70
C GLY A 113 12.00 -5.15 3.13
N ILE A 114 11.65 -4.13 3.94
CA ILE A 114 10.28 -3.92 4.44
C ILE A 114 9.29 -3.77 3.28
N GLY A 115 9.55 -2.84 2.35
CA GLY A 115 8.69 -2.62 1.18
C GLY A 115 8.57 -3.87 0.30
N ARG A 116 9.67 -4.65 0.15
CA ARG A 116 9.64 -5.93 -0.57
C ARG A 116 8.69 -6.93 0.08
N ALA A 117 8.76 -7.09 1.41
CA ALA A 117 7.94 -8.01 2.14
C ALA A 117 6.44 -7.59 2.10
N LEU A 118 6.15 -6.30 2.25
CA LEU A 118 4.80 -5.75 2.11
C LEU A 118 4.24 -5.97 0.71
N MET A 119 5.03 -5.70 -0.35
CA MET A 119 4.62 -5.94 -1.73
C MET A 119 4.31 -7.42 -1.98
N GLN A 120 5.22 -8.33 -1.57
CA GLN A 120 4.97 -9.76 -1.72
C GLN A 120 3.66 -10.16 -1.04
N ARG A 121 3.46 -9.77 0.22
CA ARG A 121 2.23 -10.10 0.95
C ARG A 121 0.98 -9.50 0.32
N SER A 122 1.08 -8.28 -0.27
CA SER A 122 -0.02 -7.65 -0.99
C SER A 122 -0.43 -8.46 -2.23
N LEU A 123 0.55 -8.93 -3.00
CA LEU A 123 0.29 -9.75 -4.18
C LEU A 123 -0.25 -11.13 -3.82
N ASP A 124 0.28 -11.75 -2.77
CA ASP A 124 -0.21 -13.04 -2.26
C ASP A 124 -1.66 -12.92 -1.81
N LEU A 125 -1.99 -11.87 -1.04
CA LEU A 125 -3.35 -11.62 -0.58
C LEU A 125 -4.33 -11.36 -1.74
N ALA A 126 -3.91 -10.61 -2.74
CA ALA A 126 -4.70 -10.38 -3.95
C ALA A 126 -5.00 -11.71 -4.66
N ALA A 127 -3.99 -12.56 -4.83
CA ALA A 127 -4.13 -13.89 -5.44
C ALA A 127 -5.01 -14.83 -4.60
N GLU A 128 -4.80 -14.87 -3.27
CA GLU A 128 -5.62 -15.65 -2.31
C GLU A 128 -7.11 -15.29 -2.39
N ARG A 129 -7.42 -14.03 -2.68
CA ARG A 129 -8.79 -13.52 -2.85
C ARG A 129 -9.34 -13.65 -4.27
N GLY A 130 -8.58 -14.24 -5.18
CA GLY A 130 -8.99 -14.48 -6.56
C GLY A 130 -8.84 -13.28 -7.51
N HIS A 131 -8.24 -12.18 -7.05
CA HIS A 131 -7.92 -11.06 -7.93
C HIS A 131 -6.80 -11.43 -8.89
N ARG A 132 -6.94 -11.03 -10.14
CA ARG A 132 -5.95 -11.30 -11.17
C ARG A 132 -5.18 -10.08 -11.63
N THR A 133 -5.70 -8.92 -11.32
CA THR A 133 -5.08 -7.65 -11.64
C THR A 133 -4.91 -6.84 -10.37
N VAL A 134 -3.68 -6.40 -10.13
CA VAL A 134 -3.35 -5.45 -9.07
C VAL A 134 -2.92 -4.15 -9.73
N TRP A 135 -3.45 -3.03 -9.27
CA TRP A 135 -3.09 -1.72 -9.77
C TRP A 135 -2.77 -0.76 -8.65
N LEU A 136 -2.14 0.36 -8.97
CA LEU A 136 -1.81 1.43 -8.04
C LEU A 136 -1.69 2.77 -8.76
N GLY A 137 -1.84 3.86 -8.00
CA GLY A 137 -1.42 5.19 -8.40
C GLY A 137 -0.08 5.52 -7.78
N VAL A 138 0.81 6.14 -8.54
CA VAL A 138 2.09 6.63 -8.04
C VAL A 138 2.39 8.02 -8.60
N TRP A 139 2.74 8.95 -7.73
CA TRP A 139 3.11 10.29 -8.15
C TRP A 139 4.19 10.27 -9.24
N GLU A 140 3.96 10.99 -10.35
CA GLU A 140 4.82 10.94 -11.54
C GLU A 140 6.28 11.34 -11.27
N ARG A 141 6.52 12.13 -10.20
CA ARG A 141 7.87 12.55 -9.80
C ARG A 141 8.55 11.59 -8.81
N ASN A 142 7.84 10.57 -8.32
CA ASN A 142 8.42 9.58 -7.41
C ASN A 142 9.17 8.47 -8.18
N ALA A 143 10.29 8.85 -8.82
CA ALA A 143 11.09 7.93 -9.63
C ALA A 143 11.54 6.68 -8.87
N ARG A 144 11.79 6.81 -7.55
CA ARG A 144 12.17 5.66 -6.71
C ARG A 144 11.04 4.63 -6.58
N ALA A 145 9.82 5.08 -6.34
CA ALA A 145 8.67 4.20 -6.23
C ALA A 145 8.32 3.57 -7.59
N ILE A 146 8.36 4.36 -8.66
CA ILE A 146 8.13 3.87 -10.03
C ILE A 146 9.11 2.73 -10.34
N ALA A 147 10.42 2.94 -10.15
CA ALA A 147 11.43 1.92 -10.38
C ALA A 147 11.26 0.68 -9.46
N PHE A 148 10.73 0.87 -8.25
CA PHE A 148 10.38 -0.25 -7.37
C PHE A 148 9.23 -1.06 -7.96
N TYR A 149 8.14 -0.44 -8.41
CA TYR A 149 6.99 -1.12 -8.98
C TYR A 149 7.33 -1.82 -10.31
N GLU A 150 8.14 -1.21 -11.16
CA GLU A 150 8.64 -1.82 -12.40
C GLU A 150 9.39 -3.13 -12.12
N LYS A 151 10.24 -3.18 -11.09
CA LYS A 151 10.93 -4.42 -10.66
C LYS A 151 9.98 -5.51 -10.19
N TRP A 152 8.77 -5.13 -9.77
CA TRP A 152 7.70 -6.06 -9.42
C TRP A 152 6.81 -6.43 -10.60
N GLY A 153 7.14 -5.98 -11.81
CA GLY A 153 6.42 -6.29 -13.03
C GLY A 153 5.14 -5.47 -13.23
N PHE A 154 5.02 -4.34 -12.54
CA PHE A 154 3.99 -3.36 -12.86
C PHE A 154 4.39 -2.58 -14.12
N ILE A 155 3.42 -2.32 -14.98
CA ILE A 155 3.57 -1.52 -16.21
C ILE A 155 2.69 -0.28 -16.12
N ASP A 156 3.14 0.82 -16.70
CA ASP A 156 2.37 2.06 -16.82
C ASP A 156 1.24 1.85 -17.85
N VAL A 157 0.01 2.19 -17.48
CA VAL A 157 -1.18 2.03 -18.33
C VAL A 157 -1.99 3.31 -18.48
N GLY A 158 -1.61 4.37 -17.79
CA GLY A 158 -2.31 5.66 -17.88
C GLY A 158 -2.01 6.58 -16.71
N THR A 159 -2.85 7.59 -16.55
CA THR A 159 -2.72 8.59 -15.50
C THR A 159 -4.04 8.87 -14.81
N LYS A 160 -3.98 9.36 -13.57
CA LYS A 160 -5.12 9.92 -12.84
C LYS A 160 -4.73 11.21 -12.14
N ALA A 161 -5.68 12.12 -11.98
CA ALA A 161 -5.48 13.34 -11.20
C ALA A 161 -5.45 12.98 -9.69
N PHE A 162 -4.58 13.65 -8.97
CA PHE A 162 -4.49 13.60 -7.51
C PHE A 162 -4.44 15.01 -6.95
N VAL A 163 -5.29 15.34 -5.97
CA VAL A 163 -5.32 16.65 -5.34
C VAL A 163 -4.61 16.57 -3.99
N PHE A 164 -3.52 17.32 -3.87
CA PHE A 164 -2.73 17.42 -2.65
C PHE A 164 -2.87 18.81 -2.05
N GLY A 165 -3.67 18.96 -0.99
CA GLY A 165 -4.00 20.27 -0.44
C GLY A 165 -4.68 21.14 -1.51
N THR A 166 -3.99 22.17 -1.99
CA THR A 166 -4.42 23.04 -3.10
C THR A 166 -3.73 22.72 -4.42
N ASP A 167 -2.76 21.80 -4.42
CA ASP A 167 -1.97 21.44 -5.61
C ASP A 167 -2.60 20.29 -6.39
N HIS A 168 -2.71 20.46 -7.71
CA HIS A 168 -3.18 19.44 -8.63
C HIS A 168 -1.99 18.68 -9.21
N GLN A 169 -1.84 17.46 -8.77
CA GLN A 169 -0.76 16.56 -9.19
C GLN A 169 -1.27 15.46 -10.13
N THR A 170 -0.35 14.78 -10.78
CA THR A 170 -0.63 13.65 -11.66
C THR A 170 0.01 12.40 -11.10
N ASP A 171 -0.80 11.36 -10.94
CA ASP A 171 -0.31 10.01 -10.67
C ASP A 171 -0.25 9.21 -11.97
N ARG A 172 0.80 8.43 -12.15
CA ARG A 172 0.82 7.32 -13.10
C ARG A 172 -0.04 6.19 -12.54
N VAL A 173 -0.84 5.59 -13.40
CA VAL A 173 -1.55 4.35 -13.07
C VAL A 173 -0.71 3.19 -13.57
N MET A 174 -0.29 2.34 -12.64
CA MET A 174 0.50 1.16 -12.98
C MET A 174 -0.28 -0.09 -12.60
N MET A 175 -0.20 -1.13 -13.43
CA MET A 175 -0.89 -2.40 -13.18
C MET A 175 0.02 -3.61 -13.39
N ARG A 176 -0.33 -4.71 -12.72
CA ARG A 176 0.30 -6.02 -12.88
C ARG A 176 -0.76 -7.10 -12.93
N THR A 177 -0.65 -8.02 -13.89
CA THR A 177 -1.44 -9.25 -13.95
C THR A 177 -0.77 -10.35 -13.13
N LEU A 178 -1.53 -11.01 -12.26
CA LEU A 178 -1.07 -12.15 -11.48
C LEU A 178 -1.25 -13.46 -12.26
N PRO A 179 -0.32 -14.43 -12.10
CA PRO A 179 -0.49 -15.75 -12.68
C PRO A 179 -1.74 -16.43 -12.12
N ARG A 180 -2.33 -17.35 -12.91
CA ARG A 180 -3.40 -18.22 -12.39
C ARG A 180 -2.82 -19.14 -11.32
N ILE A 181 -3.47 -19.21 -10.16
CA ILE A 181 -3.25 -20.31 -9.22
C ILE A 181 -4.03 -21.50 -9.82
N GLU A 182 -3.33 -22.46 -10.39
CA GLU A 182 -3.94 -23.72 -10.83
C GLU A 182 -4.42 -24.45 -9.57
N GLY A 183 -5.74 -24.51 -9.35
CA GLY A 183 -6.32 -25.20 -8.20
C GLY A 183 -7.65 -24.65 -7.68
N GLN A 184 -8.10 -23.48 -8.11
CA GLN A 184 -9.42 -22.93 -7.74
C GLN A 184 -10.32 -22.86 -8.99
N GLY A 185 -10.81 -24.00 -9.45
CA GLY A 185 -11.74 -23.98 -10.57
C GLY A 185 -12.26 -25.33 -10.92
N ALA A 186 -13.55 -25.48 -10.68
CA ALA A 186 -14.48 -26.49 -11.18
C ALA A 186 -15.04 -27.41 -10.08
N THR A 187 -15.82 -26.85 -9.19
CA THR A 187 -17.00 -27.63 -8.77
C THR A 187 -18.00 -27.49 -9.90
N CYS A 188 -17.84 -28.37 -10.90
CA CYS A 188 -18.84 -28.58 -11.92
C CYS A 188 -20.07 -29.14 -11.22
N ALA A 189 -21.14 -28.37 -11.18
CA ALA A 189 -22.45 -28.89 -10.91
C ALA A 189 -22.79 -29.85 -12.06
N ILE A 190 -22.94 -31.13 -11.77
CA ILE A 190 -23.52 -32.17 -12.63
C ILE A 190 -24.92 -32.42 -12.12
N PRO A 191 -25.81 -32.79 -13.03
CA PRO A 191 -27.20 -32.36 -13.22
C PRO A 191 -28.19 -32.83 -12.18
#